data_6c9b01ecdb54bb340f072594fecef7b9
#
_entry.id   6c9b01ecdb54bb340f072594fecef7b9
#
_cell.length_a   1.000
_cell.length_b   1.000
_cell.length_c   1.000
_cell.angle_alpha   90.00
_cell.angle_beta   90.00
_cell.angle_gamma   90.00
#
_symmetry.space_group_name_H-M   'P 1'
#
loop_
_entity.id
_entity.type
_entity.pdbx_description
1 polymer ?
#
loop_
_entity_poly.entity_id
_entity_poly.type
_entity_poly.pdbx_seq_one_letter_code
_entity_poly.pdbx_strand_id
1 'polypeptide(L)'
;MSKKVFISVFLGVCLYSIVCVQKIDSLEAVLDTTKNDRRVKTLNELFRANLQNDPVKALSYTREALNLATEINDQRGMAASYNNLGIVYRNQGALDKALEYYIISLKIYETLQNKDGIATTKNNISTIYAIKKEYDQAMKYLEESYNLFVELKDEQKIIGSMNNLGNINSEIQLYDKAVKYFAEASQLSEKRGIQFADPLVNLGNIYFKQGNYERAVEHYEKGLAIERERGNRLGALSVITNLGITYAKAKQSQTAQQYLDEAEKLCQELQAFSFLPSIYKAFAENFATESNWKAAYDMQKKYDEAREKVYGEESTRKIAQMEMVIDFQEKEKEFDLLRQEGEITKLELYNSRLFIILIIMAAFLLIGGLNLAYLSKKKIIKRRKAPSAQ
;
A
#
# COMPACT_ATOMS: atom_id res chain seq x y z
N MET A 1 -40.98 9.24 4.38
CA MET A 1 -39.83 8.68 5.18
C MET A 1 -39.27 9.75 6.08
N SER A 2 -39.21 9.49 7.38
CA SER A 2 -39.11 10.49 8.43
C SER A 2 -37.71 11.11 8.60
N LYS A 3 -37.68 12.40 9.01
CA LYS A 3 -36.47 13.15 9.42
C LYS A 3 -35.47 12.35 10.30
N LYS A 4 -35.93 11.31 10.98
CA LYS A 4 -35.09 10.46 11.84
C LYS A 4 -34.08 9.59 11.06
N VAL A 5 -34.40 9.15 9.83
CA VAL A 5 -33.48 8.37 8.98
C VAL A 5 -32.36 9.25 8.42
N PHE A 6 -32.68 10.51 8.09
CA PHE A 6 -31.68 11.47 7.59
C PHE A 6 -30.63 11.84 8.64
N ILE A 7 -31.03 11.95 9.90
CA ILE A 7 -30.13 12.29 11.01
C ILE A 7 -29.20 11.11 11.35
N SER A 8 -29.69 9.87 11.29
CA SER A 8 -28.84 8.70 11.61
C SER A 8 -27.76 8.42 10.54
N VAL A 9 -28.04 8.70 9.26
CA VAL A 9 -27.07 8.52 8.16
C VAL A 9 -25.99 9.61 8.18
N PHE A 10 -26.37 10.86 8.49
CA PHE A 10 -25.40 11.96 8.62
C PHE A 10 -24.48 11.77 9.83
N LEU A 11 -25.01 11.23 10.94
CA LEU A 11 -24.19 10.86 12.11
C LEU A 11 -23.21 9.72 11.80
N GLY A 12 -23.56 8.74 10.97
CA GLY A 12 -22.68 7.61 10.65
C GLY A 12 -21.44 8.02 9.80
N VAL A 13 -21.63 8.89 8.79
CA VAL A 13 -20.51 9.40 7.97
C VAL A 13 -19.61 10.34 8.75
N CYS A 14 -20.20 11.20 9.60
CA CYS A 14 -19.43 12.03 10.53
C CYS A 14 -18.67 11.18 11.56
N LEU A 15 -19.23 10.10 12.07
CA LEU A 15 -18.57 9.23 13.04
C LEU A 15 -17.38 8.48 12.44
N TYR A 16 -17.45 7.99 11.20
CA TYR A 16 -16.34 7.29 10.57
C TYR A 16 -15.17 8.22 10.22
N SER A 17 -15.47 9.39 9.66
CA SER A 17 -14.45 10.44 9.43
C SER A 17 -13.87 10.96 10.75
N ILE A 18 -14.70 11.15 11.79
CA ILE A 18 -14.26 11.55 13.11
C ILE A 18 -13.37 10.48 13.77
N VAL A 19 -13.71 9.20 13.66
CA VAL A 19 -12.88 8.10 14.20
C VAL A 19 -11.54 7.99 13.47
N CYS A 20 -11.53 8.18 12.16
CA CYS A 20 -10.29 8.15 11.38
C CYS A 20 -9.39 9.35 11.70
N VAL A 21 -9.96 10.55 11.79
CA VAL A 21 -9.26 11.78 12.21
C VAL A 21 -8.77 11.65 13.64
N GLN A 22 -9.60 11.21 14.59
CA GLN A 22 -9.19 10.97 15.97
C GLN A 22 -8.05 9.96 16.10
N LYS A 23 -8.01 8.94 15.25
CA LYS A 23 -6.91 7.97 15.22
C LYS A 23 -5.61 8.61 14.72
N ILE A 24 -5.67 9.45 13.69
CA ILE A 24 -4.51 10.17 13.16
C ILE A 24 -3.99 11.13 14.21
N ASP A 25 -4.85 11.98 14.81
CA ASP A 25 -4.49 12.95 15.85
C ASP A 25 -3.87 12.25 17.07
N SER A 26 -4.42 11.10 17.46
CA SER A 26 -3.87 10.27 18.54
C SER A 26 -2.49 9.73 18.21
N LEU A 27 -2.25 9.27 16.95
CA LEU A 27 -0.94 8.79 16.54
C LEU A 27 0.07 9.93 16.42
N GLU A 28 -0.32 11.11 15.97
CA GLU A 28 0.54 12.30 15.92
C GLU A 28 0.94 12.75 17.32
N ALA A 29 0.01 12.77 18.27
CA ALA A 29 0.30 13.06 19.68
C ALA A 29 1.26 12.03 20.30
N VAL A 30 1.13 10.76 19.93
CA VAL A 30 2.07 9.69 20.34
C VAL A 30 3.42 9.90 19.68
N LEU A 31 3.48 10.36 18.43
CA LEU A 31 4.73 10.61 17.70
C LEU A 31 5.62 11.61 18.43
N ASP A 32 5.04 12.69 18.98
CA ASP A 32 5.77 13.74 19.71
C ASP A 32 6.44 13.22 20.97
N THR A 33 5.91 12.15 21.55
CA THR A 33 6.40 11.56 22.81
C THR A 33 7.29 10.33 22.61
N THR A 34 7.31 9.75 21.39
CA THR A 34 8.05 8.52 21.09
C THR A 34 9.45 8.79 20.54
N LYS A 35 10.38 7.88 20.86
CA LYS A 35 11.78 7.90 20.40
C LYS A 35 12.19 6.55 19.87
N ASN A 36 13.26 6.53 19.06
CA ASN A 36 13.89 5.32 18.53
C ASN A 36 12.90 4.42 17.77
N ASP A 37 12.93 3.12 18.04
CA ASP A 37 12.10 2.08 17.41
C ASP A 37 10.59 2.33 17.55
N ARG A 38 10.16 2.86 18.69
CA ARG A 38 8.75 3.26 18.88
C ARG A 38 8.35 4.38 17.92
N ARG A 39 9.21 5.37 17.70
CA ARG A 39 8.95 6.45 16.74
C ARG A 39 8.85 5.89 15.32
N VAL A 40 9.77 4.99 14.92
CA VAL A 40 9.72 4.30 13.62
C VAL A 40 8.40 3.55 13.44
N LYS A 41 7.96 2.82 14.46
CA LYS A 41 6.69 2.09 14.44
C LYS A 41 5.50 3.04 14.28
N THR A 42 5.45 4.12 15.05
CA THR A 42 4.37 5.12 14.99
C THR A 42 4.30 5.79 13.61
N LEU A 43 5.44 6.15 13.03
CA LEU A 43 5.53 6.70 11.67
C LEU A 43 4.98 5.72 10.61
N ASN A 44 5.30 4.43 10.72
CA ASN A 44 4.74 3.41 9.84
C ASN A 44 3.23 3.17 10.06
N GLU A 45 2.70 3.42 11.25
CA GLU A 45 1.26 3.39 11.52
C GLU A 45 0.56 4.64 10.96
N LEU A 46 1.18 5.82 11.07
CA LEU A 46 0.70 7.07 10.46
C LEU A 46 0.68 6.98 8.93
N PHE A 47 1.66 6.34 8.31
CA PHE A 47 1.62 6.01 6.89
C PHE A 47 0.32 5.30 6.52
N ARG A 48 -0.01 4.20 7.21
CA ARG A 48 -1.22 3.41 6.91
C ARG A 48 -2.51 4.21 7.10
N ALA A 49 -2.55 5.05 8.14
CA ALA A 49 -3.72 5.89 8.43
C ALA A 49 -3.94 6.98 7.37
N ASN A 50 -2.86 7.50 6.76
CA ASN A 50 -2.92 8.59 5.78
C ASN A 50 -2.92 8.11 4.32
N LEU A 51 -2.61 6.84 4.05
CA LEU A 51 -2.39 6.33 2.69
C LEU A 51 -3.51 6.64 1.68
N GLN A 52 -4.76 6.62 2.13
CA GLN A 52 -5.93 6.89 1.28
C GLN A 52 -6.35 8.36 1.28
N ASN A 53 -6.15 9.06 2.39
CA ASN A 53 -6.65 10.42 2.57
C ASN A 53 -5.61 11.48 2.17
N ASP A 54 -4.35 11.25 2.49
CA ASP A 54 -3.23 12.15 2.17
C ASP A 54 -1.98 11.32 1.81
N PRO A 55 -1.87 10.88 0.54
CA PRO A 55 -0.73 10.08 0.09
C PRO A 55 0.63 10.81 0.20
N VAL A 56 0.63 12.14 0.13
CA VAL A 56 1.86 12.96 0.25
C VAL A 56 2.36 12.91 1.68
N LYS A 57 1.47 13.09 2.65
CA LYS A 57 1.78 12.98 4.08
C LYS A 57 2.18 11.55 4.45
N ALA A 58 1.50 10.54 3.90
CA ALA A 58 1.87 9.15 4.07
C ALA A 58 3.31 8.89 3.60
N LEU A 59 3.69 9.39 2.42
CA LEU A 59 5.05 9.25 1.91
C LEU A 59 6.08 9.94 2.83
N SER A 60 5.79 11.14 3.34
CA SER A 60 6.70 11.84 4.25
C SER A 60 6.95 11.04 5.53
N TYR A 61 5.91 10.47 6.13
CA TYR A 61 6.07 9.60 7.31
C TYR A 61 6.91 8.36 7.03
N THR A 62 6.71 7.73 5.87
CA THR A 62 7.51 6.55 5.50
C THR A 62 8.98 6.88 5.29
N ARG A 63 9.30 8.05 4.69
CA ARG A 63 10.69 8.50 4.52
C ARG A 63 11.34 8.82 5.87
N GLU A 64 10.63 9.53 6.76
CA GLU A 64 11.11 9.80 8.12
C GLU A 64 11.35 8.50 8.87
N ALA A 65 10.43 7.53 8.76
CA ALA A 65 10.59 6.20 9.36
C ALA A 65 11.84 5.48 8.85
N LEU A 66 12.08 5.49 7.54
CA LEU A 66 13.25 4.85 6.93
C LEU A 66 14.55 5.50 7.36
N ASN A 67 14.61 6.84 7.38
CA ASN A 67 15.80 7.58 7.81
C ASN A 67 16.14 7.26 9.27
N LEU A 68 15.15 7.38 10.15
CA LEU A 68 15.34 7.07 11.57
C LEU A 68 15.72 5.61 11.79
N ALA A 69 15.04 4.66 11.12
CA ALA A 69 15.37 3.24 11.21
C ALA A 69 16.80 2.94 10.76
N THR A 70 17.27 3.66 9.73
CA THR A 70 18.65 3.54 9.24
C THR A 70 19.64 4.09 10.27
N GLU A 71 19.37 5.26 10.86
CA GLU A 71 20.22 5.88 11.88
C GLU A 71 20.40 5.00 13.13
N ILE A 72 19.32 4.38 13.59
CA ILE A 72 19.33 3.54 14.79
C ILE A 72 19.59 2.05 14.48
N ASN A 73 19.82 1.71 13.21
CA ASN A 73 20.03 0.33 12.72
C ASN A 73 18.84 -0.61 13.03
N ASP A 74 17.61 -0.10 12.99
CA ASP A 74 16.38 -0.89 13.13
C ASP A 74 16.03 -1.59 11.80
N GLN A 75 16.57 -2.78 11.60
CA GLN A 75 16.36 -3.58 10.39
C GLN A 75 14.87 -3.88 10.13
N ARG A 76 14.07 -4.10 11.20
CA ARG A 76 12.63 -4.35 11.06
C ARG A 76 11.89 -3.10 10.61
N GLY A 77 12.23 -1.95 11.17
CA GLY A 77 11.71 -0.65 10.76
C GLY A 77 12.07 -0.31 9.32
N MET A 78 13.32 -0.55 8.90
CA MET A 78 13.76 -0.38 7.52
C MET A 78 12.93 -1.24 6.56
N ALA A 79 12.75 -2.54 6.86
CA ALA A 79 11.97 -3.44 6.01
C ALA A 79 10.50 -2.98 5.87
N ALA A 80 9.87 -2.57 6.98
CA ALA A 80 8.51 -2.04 6.96
C ALA A 80 8.39 -0.76 6.12
N SER A 81 9.36 0.15 6.25
CA SER A 81 9.38 1.40 5.48
C SER A 81 9.61 1.16 3.99
N TYR A 82 10.51 0.24 3.60
CA TYR A 82 10.67 -0.16 2.20
C TYR A 82 9.38 -0.80 1.64
N ASN A 83 8.70 -1.66 2.40
CA ASN A 83 7.40 -2.20 1.98
C ASN A 83 6.36 -1.08 1.77
N ASN A 84 6.31 -0.10 2.64
CA ASN A 84 5.41 1.04 2.53
C ASN A 84 5.74 1.91 1.30
N LEU A 85 7.02 2.17 1.00
CA LEU A 85 7.44 2.82 -0.24
C LEU A 85 6.95 2.04 -1.46
N GLY A 86 7.11 0.71 -1.47
CA GLY A 86 6.57 -0.14 -2.51
C GLY A 86 5.06 0.07 -2.73
N ILE A 87 4.28 0.20 -1.66
CA ILE A 87 2.83 0.48 -1.75
C ILE A 87 2.57 1.86 -2.39
N VAL A 88 3.32 2.90 -1.99
CA VAL A 88 3.19 4.24 -2.59
C VAL A 88 3.44 4.20 -4.08
N TYR A 89 4.58 3.64 -4.51
CA TYR A 89 4.96 3.58 -5.91
C TYR A 89 4.01 2.71 -6.74
N ARG A 90 3.50 1.59 -6.19
CA ARG A 90 2.44 0.81 -6.82
C ARG A 90 1.18 1.65 -7.07
N ASN A 91 0.74 2.39 -6.06
CA ASN A 91 -0.47 3.22 -6.19
C ASN A 91 -0.29 4.38 -7.19
N GLN A 92 0.93 4.81 -7.44
CA GLN A 92 1.30 5.78 -8.47
C GLN A 92 1.48 5.14 -9.85
N GLY A 93 1.42 3.80 -9.97
CA GLY A 93 1.64 3.09 -11.23
C GLY A 93 3.10 2.87 -11.59
N ALA A 94 4.05 3.28 -10.75
CA ALA A 94 5.49 3.05 -10.93
C ALA A 94 5.86 1.62 -10.49
N LEU A 95 5.38 0.62 -11.25
CA LEU A 95 5.39 -0.79 -10.86
C LEU A 95 6.80 -1.36 -10.67
N ASP A 96 7.76 -0.98 -11.52
CA ASP A 96 9.13 -1.49 -11.44
C ASP A 96 9.83 -0.97 -10.18
N LYS A 97 9.60 0.30 -9.83
CA LYS A 97 10.13 0.88 -8.59
C LYS A 97 9.47 0.30 -7.35
N ALA A 98 8.16 0.04 -7.41
CA ALA A 98 7.47 -0.67 -6.34
C ALA A 98 8.06 -2.06 -6.11
N LEU A 99 8.34 -2.79 -7.18
CA LEU A 99 8.95 -4.12 -7.12
C LEU A 99 10.35 -4.07 -6.50
N GLU A 100 11.17 -3.08 -6.88
CA GLU A 100 12.50 -2.85 -6.29
C GLU A 100 12.43 -2.71 -4.76
N TYR A 101 11.57 -1.82 -4.25
CA TYR A 101 11.41 -1.62 -2.82
C TYR A 101 10.86 -2.85 -2.09
N TYR A 102 9.92 -3.57 -2.70
CA TYR A 102 9.44 -4.83 -2.13
C TYR A 102 10.54 -5.89 -2.06
N ILE A 103 11.42 -5.99 -3.07
CA ILE A 103 12.54 -6.94 -3.05
C ILE A 103 13.54 -6.58 -1.93
N ILE A 104 13.85 -5.30 -1.72
CA ILE A 104 14.70 -4.85 -0.62
C ILE A 104 14.07 -5.24 0.73
N SER A 105 12.78 -4.92 0.91
CA SER A 105 12.03 -5.29 2.11
C SER A 105 12.04 -6.79 2.36
N LEU A 106 11.79 -7.60 1.31
CA LEU A 106 11.77 -9.05 1.38
C LEU A 106 13.10 -9.61 1.87
N LYS A 107 14.22 -9.17 1.28
CA LYS A 107 15.57 -9.61 1.68
C LYS A 107 15.85 -9.33 3.15
N ILE A 108 15.46 -8.18 3.65
CA ILE A 108 15.64 -7.83 5.07
C ILE A 108 14.77 -8.73 5.95
N TYR A 109 13.50 -8.93 5.60
CA TYR A 109 12.62 -9.82 6.37
C TYR A 109 13.07 -11.29 6.34
N GLU A 110 13.65 -11.76 5.23
CA GLU A 110 14.26 -13.09 5.13
C GLU A 110 15.47 -13.21 6.07
N THR A 111 16.35 -12.21 6.08
CA THR A 111 17.48 -12.16 7.01
C THR A 111 17.03 -12.19 8.48
N LEU A 112 15.94 -11.51 8.79
CA LEU A 112 15.33 -11.47 10.13
C LEU A 112 14.47 -12.70 10.45
N GLN A 113 14.28 -13.62 9.50
CA GLN A 113 13.35 -14.75 9.60
C GLN A 113 11.92 -14.35 10.02
N ASN A 114 11.50 -13.14 9.63
CA ASN A 114 10.18 -12.60 9.95
C ASN A 114 9.13 -13.13 8.96
N LYS A 115 8.52 -14.27 9.28
CA LYS A 115 7.54 -14.94 8.43
C LYS A 115 6.37 -14.02 8.02
N ASP A 116 5.86 -13.20 8.92
CA ASP A 116 4.75 -12.27 8.62
C ASP A 116 5.15 -11.19 7.61
N GLY A 117 6.33 -10.60 7.80
CA GLY A 117 6.89 -9.63 6.86
C GLY A 117 7.16 -10.26 5.48
N ILE A 118 7.74 -11.46 5.45
CA ILE A 118 7.98 -12.24 4.22
C ILE A 118 6.67 -12.47 3.48
N ALA A 119 5.65 -13.02 4.16
CA ALA A 119 4.36 -13.33 3.56
C ALA A 119 3.66 -12.07 3.01
N THR A 120 3.62 -11.00 3.82
CA THR A 120 3.01 -9.73 3.41
C THR A 120 3.71 -9.13 2.18
N THR A 121 5.04 -9.14 2.17
CA THR A 121 5.80 -8.58 1.05
C THR A 121 5.66 -9.44 -0.22
N LYS A 122 5.65 -10.77 -0.10
CA LYS A 122 5.39 -11.67 -1.23
C LYS A 122 3.99 -11.47 -1.82
N ASN A 123 2.97 -11.26 -0.98
CA ASN A 123 1.62 -10.90 -1.45
C ASN A 123 1.62 -9.57 -2.25
N ASN A 124 2.37 -8.57 -1.80
CA ASN A 124 2.50 -7.30 -2.51
C ASN A 124 3.24 -7.47 -3.84
N ILE A 125 4.32 -8.26 -3.88
CA ILE A 125 5.04 -8.60 -5.11
C ILE A 125 4.11 -9.31 -6.10
N SER A 126 3.31 -10.29 -5.64
CA SER A 126 2.34 -10.98 -6.49
C SER A 126 1.34 -10.03 -7.13
N THR A 127 0.90 -9.01 -6.39
CA THR A 127 0.00 -7.98 -6.91
C THR A 127 0.65 -7.19 -8.06
N ILE A 128 1.95 -6.86 -7.98
CA ILE A 128 2.67 -6.20 -9.08
C ILE A 128 2.69 -7.08 -10.32
N TYR A 129 3.05 -8.35 -10.18
CA TYR A 129 3.07 -9.28 -11.31
C TYR A 129 1.68 -9.50 -11.92
N ALA A 130 0.63 -9.56 -11.08
CA ALA A 130 -0.76 -9.64 -11.56
C ALA A 130 -1.17 -8.40 -12.38
N ILE A 131 -0.81 -7.18 -11.94
CA ILE A 131 -1.06 -5.94 -12.69
C ILE A 131 -0.30 -5.95 -14.02
N LYS A 132 0.93 -6.47 -14.04
CA LYS A 132 1.76 -6.65 -15.25
C LYS A 132 1.27 -7.80 -16.13
N LYS A 133 0.25 -8.56 -15.71
CA LYS A 133 -0.29 -9.78 -16.34
C LYS A 133 0.73 -10.92 -16.46
N GLU A 134 1.76 -10.90 -15.62
CA GLU A 134 2.74 -11.96 -15.47
C GLU A 134 2.22 -13.00 -14.45
N TYR A 135 1.14 -13.71 -14.83
CA TYR A 135 0.34 -14.50 -13.91
C TYR A 135 1.08 -15.69 -13.28
N ASP A 136 2.05 -16.29 -13.97
CA ASP A 136 2.87 -17.39 -13.42
C ASP A 136 3.70 -16.91 -12.21
N GLN A 137 4.33 -15.74 -12.35
CA GLN A 137 5.09 -15.14 -11.25
C GLN A 137 4.16 -14.69 -10.11
N ALA A 138 3.02 -14.10 -10.48
CA ALA A 138 2.02 -13.69 -9.50
C ALA A 138 1.54 -14.89 -8.66
N MET A 139 1.18 -16.00 -9.30
CA MET A 139 0.75 -17.22 -8.62
C MET A 139 1.83 -17.76 -7.68
N LYS A 140 3.08 -17.88 -8.16
CA LYS A 140 4.20 -18.37 -7.36
C LYS A 140 4.35 -17.59 -6.04
N TYR A 141 4.48 -16.27 -6.13
CA TYR A 141 4.64 -15.44 -4.94
C TYR A 141 3.42 -15.47 -4.02
N LEU A 142 2.22 -15.57 -4.61
CA LEU A 142 0.98 -15.59 -3.83
C LEU A 142 0.77 -16.92 -3.09
N GLU A 143 1.08 -18.05 -3.72
CA GLU A 143 1.03 -19.37 -3.09
C GLU A 143 2.04 -19.48 -1.93
N GLU A 144 3.26 -18.97 -2.12
CA GLU A 144 4.25 -18.90 -1.06
C GLU A 144 3.77 -18.03 0.12
N SER A 145 3.15 -16.88 -0.18
CA SER A 145 2.55 -16.01 0.83
C SER A 145 1.39 -16.69 1.58
N TYR A 146 0.47 -17.29 0.83
CA TYR A 146 -0.67 -18.02 1.38
C TYR A 146 -0.22 -19.13 2.36
N ASN A 147 0.75 -19.96 1.96
CA ASN A 147 1.28 -21.02 2.80
C ASN A 147 1.86 -20.50 4.11
N LEU A 148 2.58 -19.36 4.07
CA LEU A 148 3.10 -18.72 5.27
C LEU A 148 1.98 -18.19 6.18
N PHE A 149 0.91 -17.59 5.62
CA PHE A 149 -0.22 -17.13 6.42
C PHE A 149 -0.99 -18.31 7.04
N VAL A 150 -1.07 -19.45 6.34
CA VAL A 150 -1.62 -20.70 6.91
C VAL A 150 -0.77 -21.18 8.09
N GLU A 151 0.55 -21.17 7.96
CA GLU A 151 1.46 -21.52 9.05
C GLU A 151 1.34 -20.58 10.26
N LEU A 152 1.18 -19.27 9.99
CA LEU A 152 0.96 -18.23 11.01
C LEU A 152 -0.45 -18.27 11.61
N LYS A 153 -1.38 -19.00 11.02
CA LYS A 153 -2.80 -19.06 11.41
C LYS A 153 -3.50 -17.68 11.37
N ASP A 154 -3.05 -16.79 10.48
CA ASP A 154 -3.66 -15.48 10.27
C ASP A 154 -4.84 -15.61 9.31
N GLU A 155 -6.01 -15.90 9.85
CA GLU A 155 -7.22 -16.20 9.07
C GLU A 155 -7.65 -15.04 8.18
N GLN A 156 -7.50 -13.79 8.63
CA GLN A 156 -7.83 -12.62 7.83
C GLN A 156 -6.96 -12.53 6.58
N LYS A 157 -5.65 -12.77 6.72
CA LYS A 157 -4.72 -12.76 5.60
C LYS A 157 -4.86 -14.00 4.71
N ILE A 158 -5.23 -15.15 5.28
CA ILE A 158 -5.59 -16.38 4.53
C ILE A 158 -6.76 -16.08 3.60
N ILE A 159 -7.87 -15.51 4.11
CA ILE A 159 -9.05 -15.15 3.31
C ILE A 159 -8.66 -14.19 2.19
N GLY A 160 -7.87 -13.14 2.50
CA GLY A 160 -7.37 -12.18 1.50
C GLY A 160 -6.53 -12.85 0.41
N SER A 161 -5.64 -13.78 0.79
CA SER A 161 -4.80 -14.51 -0.18
C SER A 161 -5.63 -15.46 -1.05
N MET A 162 -6.61 -16.17 -0.49
CA MET A 162 -7.55 -17.00 -1.25
C MET A 162 -8.34 -16.14 -2.27
N ASN A 163 -8.81 -14.97 -1.85
CA ASN A 163 -9.48 -14.05 -2.76
C ASN A 163 -8.55 -13.60 -3.91
N ASN A 164 -7.29 -13.30 -3.63
CA ASN A 164 -6.32 -12.94 -4.66
C ASN A 164 -6.00 -14.12 -5.60
N LEU A 165 -5.87 -15.36 -5.06
CA LEU A 165 -5.73 -16.57 -5.86
C LEU A 165 -6.93 -16.80 -6.79
N GLY A 166 -8.14 -16.59 -6.26
CA GLY A 166 -9.36 -16.61 -7.05
C GLY A 166 -9.36 -15.58 -8.18
N ASN A 167 -8.95 -14.35 -7.90
CA ASN A 167 -8.86 -13.29 -8.90
C ASN A 167 -7.90 -13.65 -10.03
N ILE A 168 -6.68 -14.11 -9.72
CA ILE A 168 -5.70 -14.51 -10.75
C ILE A 168 -6.25 -15.67 -11.59
N ASN A 169 -6.85 -16.70 -10.94
CA ASN A 169 -7.44 -17.81 -11.69
C ASN A 169 -8.61 -17.35 -12.57
N SER A 170 -9.40 -16.37 -12.15
CA SER A 170 -10.45 -15.77 -12.98
C SER A 170 -9.90 -15.02 -14.19
N GLU A 171 -8.80 -14.28 -14.04
CA GLU A 171 -8.15 -13.56 -15.15
C GLU A 171 -7.57 -14.50 -16.21
N ILE A 172 -7.02 -15.64 -15.80
CA ILE A 172 -6.54 -16.68 -16.73
C ILE A 172 -7.65 -17.66 -17.14
N GLN A 173 -8.93 -17.32 -16.87
CA GLN A 173 -10.12 -18.07 -17.27
C GLN A 173 -10.24 -19.48 -16.66
N LEU A 174 -9.52 -19.78 -15.59
CA LEU A 174 -9.68 -21.00 -14.82
C LEU A 174 -10.82 -20.84 -13.78
N TYR A 175 -12.04 -20.65 -14.29
CA TYR A 175 -13.21 -20.29 -13.48
C TYR A 175 -13.54 -21.29 -12.39
N ASP A 176 -13.38 -22.60 -12.62
CA ASP A 176 -13.65 -23.63 -11.60
C ASP A 176 -12.70 -23.48 -10.40
N LYS A 177 -11.41 -23.19 -10.66
CA LYS A 177 -10.45 -22.93 -9.59
C LYS A 177 -10.76 -21.63 -8.86
N ALA A 178 -11.12 -20.59 -9.60
CA ALA A 178 -11.51 -19.30 -9.01
C ALA A 178 -12.72 -19.47 -8.09
N VAL A 179 -13.77 -20.15 -8.55
CA VAL A 179 -14.95 -20.46 -7.73
C VAL A 179 -14.58 -21.20 -6.46
N LYS A 180 -13.69 -22.19 -6.55
CA LYS A 180 -13.24 -22.95 -5.36
C LYS A 180 -12.57 -22.02 -4.34
N TYR A 181 -11.62 -21.20 -4.76
CA TYR A 181 -10.94 -20.25 -3.85
C TYR A 181 -11.89 -19.25 -3.22
N PHE A 182 -12.80 -18.66 -4.00
CA PHE A 182 -13.76 -17.70 -3.46
C PHE A 182 -14.78 -18.36 -2.52
N ALA A 183 -15.23 -19.57 -2.82
CA ALA A 183 -16.15 -20.31 -1.95
C ALA A 183 -15.47 -20.67 -0.60
N GLU A 184 -14.24 -21.17 -0.64
CA GLU A 184 -13.47 -21.47 0.57
C GLU A 184 -13.19 -20.20 1.40
N ALA A 185 -12.84 -19.08 0.74
CA ALA A 185 -12.66 -17.79 1.40
C ALA A 185 -13.94 -17.28 2.07
N SER A 186 -15.08 -17.40 1.38
CA SER A 186 -16.39 -17.01 1.91
C SER A 186 -16.80 -17.87 3.09
N GLN A 187 -16.64 -19.20 2.98
CA GLN A 187 -16.97 -20.14 4.06
C GLN A 187 -16.10 -19.91 5.31
N LEU A 188 -14.80 -19.66 5.12
CA LEU A 188 -13.90 -19.34 6.24
C LEU A 188 -14.29 -18.01 6.89
N SER A 189 -14.61 -16.99 6.09
CA SER A 189 -15.07 -15.68 6.53
C SER A 189 -16.32 -15.81 7.42
N GLU A 190 -17.34 -16.53 6.94
CA GLU A 190 -18.59 -16.79 7.67
C GLU A 190 -18.34 -17.54 8.98
N LYS A 191 -17.58 -18.65 8.91
CA LYS A 191 -17.26 -19.49 10.09
C LYS A 191 -16.56 -18.69 11.20
N ARG A 192 -15.80 -17.65 10.85
CA ARG A 192 -15.02 -16.84 11.79
C ARG A 192 -15.67 -15.51 12.14
N GLY A 193 -16.83 -15.21 11.59
CA GLY A 193 -17.49 -13.94 11.79
C GLY A 193 -16.69 -12.74 11.21
N ILE A 194 -15.82 -13.00 10.24
CA ILE A 194 -15.06 -11.97 9.55
C ILE A 194 -15.93 -11.42 8.42
N GLN A 195 -16.31 -10.17 8.50
CA GLN A 195 -17.13 -9.53 7.46
C GLN A 195 -16.29 -9.18 6.24
N PHE A 196 -16.25 -10.04 5.23
CA PHE A 196 -15.49 -9.87 4.01
C PHE A 196 -16.36 -10.18 2.78
N ALA A 197 -16.81 -9.14 2.08
CA ALA A 197 -17.77 -9.25 0.97
C ALA A 197 -17.11 -9.68 -0.36
N ASP A 198 -15.82 -9.36 -0.57
CA ASP A 198 -15.16 -9.53 -1.87
C ASP A 198 -15.26 -10.94 -2.46
N PRO A 199 -15.08 -12.06 -1.71
CA PRO A 199 -15.23 -13.39 -2.27
C PRO A 199 -16.63 -13.66 -2.81
N LEU A 200 -17.67 -13.17 -2.13
CA LEU A 200 -19.06 -13.31 -2.57
C LEU A 200 -19.32 -12.50 -3.85
N VAL A 201 -18.87 -11.24 -3.87
CA VAL A 201 -19.02 -10.38 -5.05
C VAL A 201 -18.27 -10.99 -6.24
N ASN A 202 -17.09 -11.55 -6.03
CA ASN A 202 -16.32 -12.20 -7.09
C ASN A 202 -16.96 -13.49 -7.58
N LEU A 203 -17.61 -14.29 -6.71
CA LEU A 203 -18.46 -15.42 -7.12
C LEU A 203 -19.60 -14.93 -8.01
N GLY A 204 -20.28 -13.85 -7.60
CA GLY A 204 -21.31 -13.21 -8.41
C GLY A 204 -20.80 -12.82 -9.79
N ASN A 205 -19.63 -12.20 -9.87
CA ASN A 205 -18.99 -11.81 -11.13
C ASN A 205 -18.73 -13.02 -12.05
N ILE A 206 -18.27 -14.16 -11.50
CA ILE A 206 -18.04 -15.38 -12.31
C ILE A 206 -19.37 -15.93 -12.81
N TYR A 207 -20.37 -16.09 -11.95
CA TYR A 207 -21.69 -16.57 -12.38
C TYR A 207 -22.35 -15.66 -13.39
N PHE A 208 -22.18 -14.34 -13.26
CA PHE A 208 -22.63 -13.37 -14.25
C PHE A 208 -21.95 -13.60 -15.62
N LYS A 209 -20.63 -13.75 -15.66
CA LYS A 209 -19.86 -14.05 -16.89
C LYS A 209 -20.29 -15.37 -17.54
N GLN A 210 -20.70 -16.35 -16.74
CA GLN A 210 -21.23 -17.64 -17.20
C GLN A 210 -22.72 -17.56 -17.64
N GLY A 211 -23.37 -16.41 -17.53
CA GLY A 211 -24.79 -16.25 -17.84
C GLY A 211 -25.75 -16.83 -16.78
N ASN A 212 -25.25 -17.31 -15.65
CA ASN A 212 -26.05 -17.80 -14.53
C ASN A 212 -26.45 -16.62 -13.63
N TYR A 213 -27.41 -15.84 -14.11
CA TYR A 213 -27.82 -14.59 -13.43
C TYR A 213 -28.46 -14.85 -12.06
N GLU A 214 -29.16 -15.95 -11.89
CA GLU A 214 -29.79 -16.31 -10.62
C GLU A 214 -28.75 -16.49 -9.51
N ARG A 215 -27.71 -17.29 -9.76
CA ARG A 215 -26.61 -17.45 -8.81
C ARG A 215 -25.81 -16.17 -8.62
N ALA A 216 -25.63 -15.39 -9.66
CA ALA A 216 -24.96 -14.10 -9.56
C ALA A 216 -25.69 -13.18 -8.58
N VAL A 217 -27.01 -13.07 -8.70
CA VAL A 217 -27.87 -12.29 -7.78
C VAL A 217 -27.74 -12.76 -6.35
N GLU A 218 -27.86 -14.10 -6.11
CA GLU A 218 -27.75 -14.66 -4.76
C GLU A 218 -26.43 -14.23 -4.06
N HIS A 219 -25.33 -14.32 -4.78
CA HIS A 219 -24.02 -13.97 -4.22
C HIS A 219 -23.84 -12.45 -4.03
N TYR A 220 -24.33 -11.66 -4.97
CA TYR A 220 -24.33 -10.20 -4.85
C TYR A 220 -25.18 -9.71 -3.67
N GLU A 221 -26.37 -10.28 -3.46
CA GLU A 221 -27.24 -9.89 -2.32
C GLU A 221 -26.58 -10.19 -0.98
N LYS A 222 -25.92 -11.36 -0.85
CA LYS A 222 -25.12 -11.67 0.34
C LYS A 222 -23.96 -10.68 0.54
N GLY A 223 -23.24 -10.36 -0.52
CA GLY A 223 -22.18 -9.35 -0.49
C GLY A 223 -22.71 -7.95 -0.12
N LEU A 224 -23.84 -7.55 -0.69
CA LEU A 224 -24.48 -6.28 -0.38
C LEU A 224 -24.89 -6.15 1.08
N ALA A 225 -25.41 -7.26 1.67
CA ALA A 225 -25.76 -7.27 3.09
C ALA A 225 -24.54 -6.97 3.97
N ILE A 226 -23.39 -7.59 3.68
CA ILE A 226 -22.15 -7.35 4.41
C ILE A 226 -21.68 -5.88 4.22
N GLU A 227 -21.71 -5.35 2.99
CA GLU A 227 -21.27 -3.98 2.73
C GLU A 227 -22.15 -2.94 3.44
N ARG A 228 -23.47 -3.19 3.48
CA ARG A 228 -24.42 -2.35 4.22
C ARG A 228 -24.19 -2.41 5.74
N GLU A 229 -23.95 -3.60 6.30
CA GLU A 229 -23.69 -3.80 7.73
C GLU A 229 -22.39 -3.10 8.16
N ARG A 230 -21.36 -3.15 7.32
CA ARG A 230 -20.08 -2.45 7.54
C ARG A 230 -20.16 -0.94 7.33
N GLY A 231 -21.26 -0.43 6.79
CA GLY A 231 -21.37 0.97 6.40
C GLY A 231 -20.49 1.36 5.20
N ASN A 232 -19.97 0.39 4.44
CA ASN A 232 -19.17 0.64 3.24
C ASN A 232 -20.06 1.03 2.07
N ARG A 233 -20.43 2.30 2.01
CA ARG A 233 -21.35 2.83 1.00
C ARG A 233 -20.81 2.71 -0.43
N LEU A 234 -19.48 2.83 -0.62
CA LEU A 234 -18.86 2.69 -1.94
C LEU A 234 -18.87 1.23 -2.41
N GLY A 235 -18.57 0.29 -1.52
CA GLY A 235 -18.73 -1.14 -1.78
C GLY A 235 -20.17 -1.49 -2.10
N ALA A 236 -21.13 -0.97 -1.33
CA ALA A 236 -22.54 -1.16 -1.59
C ALA A 236 -22.96 -0.62 -2.97
N LEU A 237 -22.50 0.58 -3.37
CA LEU A 237 -22.74 1.14 -4.71
C LEU A 237 -22.26 0.20 -5.82
N SER A 238 -21.05 -0.36 -5.68
CA SER A 238 -20.52 -1.32 -6.66
C SER A 238 -21.41 -2.54 -6.81
N VAL A 239 -21.85 -3.13 -5.68
CA VAL A 239 -22.69 -4.33 -5.71
C VAL A 239 -24.11 -4.03 -6.20
N ILE A 240 -24.71 -2.90 -5.80
CA ILE A 240 -26.01 -2.44 -6.29
C ILE A 240 -25.97 -2.25 -7.81
N THR A 241 -24.91 -1.65 -8.33
CA THR A 241 -24.72 -1.49 -9.79
C THR A 241 -24.66 -2.86 -10.48
N ASN A 242 -23.90 -3.82 -9.93
CA ASN A 242 -23.80 -5.18 -10.47
C ASN A 242 -25.17 -5.91 -10.44
N LEU A 243 -25.96 -5.72 -9.38
CA LEU A 243 -27.33 -6.26 -9.30
C LEU A 243 -28.23 -5.66 -10.38
N GLY A 244 -28.22 -4.34 -10.56
CA GLY A 244 -28.98 -3.67 -11.61
C GLY A 244 -28.63 -4.17 -13.00
N ILE A 245 -27.33 -4.30 -13.30
CA ILE A 245 -26.84 -4.87 -14.57
C ILE A 245 -27.30 -6.32 -14.74
N THR A 246 -27.22 -7.11 -13.68
CA THR A 246 -27.55 -8.54 -13.71
C THR A 246 -29.04 -8.74 -13.96
N TYR A 247 -29.90 -8.00 -13.28
CA TYR A 247 -31.34 -8.05 -13.50
C TYR A 247 -31.75 -7.56 -14.90
N ALA A 248 -31.08 -6.53 -15.45
CA ALA A 248 -31.30 -6.09 -16.83
C ALA A 248 -30.94 -7.21 -17.84
N LYS A 249 -29.79 -7.90 -17.64
CA LYS A 249 -29.42 -9.06 -18.47
C LYS A 249 -30.36 -10.24 -18.32
N ALA A 250 -30.89 -10.44 -17.12
CA ALA A 250 -31.92 -11.47 -16.85
C ALA A 250 -33.30 -11.09 -17.37
N LYS A 251 -33.46 -9.93 -18.01
CA LYS A 251 -34.73 -9.38 -18.52
C LYS A 251 -35.79 -9.16 -17.43
N GLN A 252 -35.38 -8.93 -16.20
CA GLN A 252 -36.24 -8.56 -15.07
C GLN A 252 -36.25 -7.02 -14.92
N SER A 253 -36.82 -6.36 -15.90
CA SER A 253 -36.70 -4.93 -16.14
C SER A 253 -37.14 -4.06 -14.97
N GLN A 254 -38.23 -4.39 -14.28
CA GLN A 254 -38.71 -3.62 -13.14
C GLN A 254 -37.76 -3.65 -11.97
N THR A 255 -37.19 -4.82 -11.64
CA THR A 255 -36.22 -4.97 -10.58
C THR A 255 -34.87 -4.30 -10.94
N ALA A 256 -34.44 -4.44 -12.21
CA ALA A 256 -33.29 -3.75 -12.74
C ALA A 256 -33.40 -2.24 -12.57
N GLN A 257 -34.56 -1.66 -12.92
CA GLN A 257 -34.84 -0.24 -12.78
C GLN A 257 -34.65 0.22 -11.32
N GLN A 258 -35.18 -0.53 -10.34
CA GLN A 258 -35.09 -0.18 -8.92
C GLN A 258 -33.62 -0.13 -8.42
N TYR A 259 -32.85 -1.14 -8.79
CA TYR A 259 -31.42 -1.16 -8.40
C TYR A 259 -30.60 -0.10 -9.11
N LEU A 260 -30.87 0.19 -10.38
CA LEU A 260 -30.16 1.22 -11.13
C LEU A 260 -30.50 2.63 -10.63
N ASP A 261 -31.78 2.89 -10.25
CA ASP A 261 -32.20 4.15 -9.63
C ASP A 261 -31.50 4.34 -8.26
N GLU A 262 -31.40 3.26 -7.44
CA GLU A 262 -30.66 3.29 -6.18
C GLU A 262 -29.18 3.57 -6.43
N ALA A 263 -28.57 2.92 -7.45
CA ALA A 263 -27.17 3.11 -7.81
C ALA A 263 -26.90 4.55 -8.27
N GLU A 264 -27.73 5.12 -9.16
CA GLU A 264 -27.56 6.50 -9.64
C GLU A 264 -27.63 7.50 -8.47
N LYS A 265 -28.63 7.34 -7.60
CA LYS A 265 -28.81 8.18 -6.42
C LYS A 265 -27.61 8.10 -5.48
N LEU A 266 -27.16 6.88 -5.15
CA LEU A 266 -26.03 6.66 -4.25
C LEU A 266 -24.71 7.17 -4.87
N CYS A 267 -24.55 7.01 -6.19
CA CYS A 267 -23.43 7.54 -6.96
C CYS A 267 -23.35 9.08 -6.85
N GLN A 268 -24.47 9.77 -6.96
CA GLN A 268 -24.54 11.23 -6.80
C GLN A 268 -24.23 11.66 -5.37
N GLU A 269 -24.81 11.00 -4.37
CA GLU A 269 -24.55 11.29 -2.94
C GLU A 269 -23.07 11.14 -2.57
N LEU A 270 -22.40 10.13 -3.14
CA LEU A 270 -20.99 9.84 -2.88
C LEU A 270 -20.03 10.61 -3.81
N GLN A 271 -20.55 11.33 -4.82
CA GLN A 271 -19.77 11.93 -5.89
C GLN A 271 -18.87 10.91 -6.63
N ALA A 272 -19.30 9.65 -6.67
CA ALA A 272 -18.56 8.53 -7.27
C ALA A 272 -18.87 8.41 -8.78
N PHE A 273 -18.70 9.49 -9.53
CA PHE A 273 -19.15 9.63 -10.92
C PHE A 273 -18.54 8.62 -11.89
N SER A 274 -17.46 7.94 -11.50
CA SER A 274 -16.88 6.85 -12.29
C SER A 274 -17.81 5.65 -12.50
N PHE A 275 -18.88 5.50 -11.70
CA PHE A 275 -19.89 4.45 -11.88
C PHE A 275 -20.97 4.82 -12.89
N LEU A 276 -21.19 6.12 -13.18
CA LEU A 276 -22.27 6.58 -14.06
C LEU A 276 -22.27 5.93 -15.45
N PRO A 277 -21.12 5.74 -16.13
CA PRO A 277 -21.15 5.07 -17.44
C PRO A 277 -21.75 3.67 -17.37
N SER A 278 -21.39 2.87 -16.38
CA SER A 278 -21.92 1.51 -16.22
C SER A 278 -23.43 1.52 -15.91
N ILE A 279 -23.87 2.45 -15.06
CA ILE A 279 -25.28 2.63 -14.68
C ILE A 279 -26.11 3.04 -15.89
N TYR A 280 -25.71 4.09 -16.64
CA TYR A 280 -26.46 4.57 -17.79
C TYR A 280 -26.50 3.57 -18.94
N LYS A 281 -25.40 2.84 -19.16
CA LYS A 281 -25.40 1.74 -20.13
C LYS A 281 -26.41 0.66 -19.76
N ALA A 282 -26.47 0.28 -18.47
CA ALA A 282 -27.44 -0.72 -18.00
C ALA A 282 -28.90 -0.22 -18.13
N PHE A 283 -29.17 1.06 -17.84
CA PHE A 283 -30.47 1.66 -18.09
C PHE A 283 -30.82 1.61 -19.56
N ALA A 284 -29.92 1.99 -20.47
CA ALA A 284 -30.19 1.96 -21.90
C ALA A 284 -30.52 0.55 -22.38
N GLU A 285 -29.75 -0.46 -21.93
CA GLU A 285 -30.05 -1.86 -22.25
C GLU A 285 -31.40 -2.32 -21.68
N ASN A 286 -31.74 -1.91 -20.45
CA ASN A 286 -32.98 -2.27 -19.80
C ASN A 286 -34.17 -1.68 -20.55
N PHE A 287 -34.16 -0.39 -20.89
CA PHE A 287 -35.23 0.24 -21.67
C PHE A 287 -35.34 -0.32 -23.09
N ALA A 288 -34.23 -0.73 -23.71
CA ALA A 288 -34.25 -1.38 -25.00
C ALA A 288 -34.97 -2.75 -24.93
N THR A 289 -34.84 -3.52 -23.86
CA THR A 289 -35.60 -4.79 -23.69
C THR A 289 -37.08 -4.58 -23.55
N GLU A 290 -37.51 -3.43 -23.03
CA GLU A 290 -38.94 -3.02 -22.96
C GLU A 290 -39.43 -2.36 -24.23
N SER A 291 -38.61 -2.30 -25.29
CA SER A 291 -38.92 -1.58 -26.53
C SER A 291 -39.17 -0.07 -26.33
N ASN A 292 -38.73 0.50 -25.21
CA ASN A 292 -38.78 1.93 -24.94
C ASN A 292 -37.55 2.63 -25.55
N TRP A 293 -37.55 2.71 -26.88
CA TRP A 293 -36.42 3.19 -27.66
C TRP A 293 -36.02 4.65 -27.35
N LYS A 294 -37.04 5.49 -27.00
CA LYS A 294 -36.78 6.88 -26.62
C LYS A 294 -35.96 6.95 -25.32
N ALA A 295 -36.41 6.28 -24.27
CA ALA A 295 -35.69 6.26 -23.00
C ALA A 295 -34.30 5.59 -23.15
N ALA A 296 -34.23 4.52 -23.94
CA ALA A 296 -32.95 3.86 -24.23
C ALA A 296 -31.95 4.83 -24.90
N TYR A 297 -32.41 5.62 -25.88
CA TYR A 297 -31.58 6.62 -26.55
C TYR A 297 -31.14 7.75 -25.58
N ASP A 298 -32.05 8.24 -24.74
CA ASP A 298 -31.73 9.28 -23.76
C ASP A 298 -30.65 8.79 -22.76
N MET A 299 -30.73 7.53 -22.32
CA MET A 299 -29.72 6.93 -21.44
C MET A 299 -28.40 6.66 -22.17
N GLN A 300 -28.44 6.27 -23.44
CA GLN A 300 -27.24 6.11 -24.26
C GLN A 300 -26.50 7.44 -24.40
N LYS A 301 -27.19 8.55 -24.58
CA LYS A 301 -26.58 9.88 -24.62
C LYS A 301 -25.92 10.24 -23.28
N LYS A 302 -26.63 10.01 -22.16
CA LYS A 302 -26.05 10.19 -20.82
C LYS A 302 -24.81 9.30 -20.60
N TYR A 303 -24.81 8.06 -21.10
CA TYR A 303 -23.65 7.18 -21.06
C TYR A 303 -22.45 7.78 -21.79
N ASP A 304 -22.65 8.29 -23.02
CA ASP A 304 -21.59 8.87 -23.82
C ASP A 304 -20.99 10.12 -23.13
N GLU A 305 -21.84 11.00 -22.61
CA GLU A 305 -21.43 12.19 -21.85
C GLU A 305 -20.65 11.81 -20.57
N ALA A 306 -21.15 10.86 -19.79
CA ALA A 306 -20.50 10.40 -18.57
C ALA A 306 -19.16 9.71 -18.87
N ARG A 307 -19.12 8.91 -19.94
CA ARG A 307 -17.89 8.22 -20.37
C ARG A 307 -16.82 9.22 -20.79
N GLU A 308 -17.16 10.23 -21.57
CA GLU A 308 -16.21 11.25 -22.00
C GLU A 308 -15.63 12.02 -20.81
N LYS A 309 -16.49 12.39 -19.86
CA LYS A 309 -16.08 13.06 -18.63
C LYS A 309 -15.14 12.19 -17.79
N VAL A 310 -15.48 10.93 -17.53
CA VAL A 310 -14.68 9.99 -16.76
C VAL A 310 -13.33 9.72 -17.45
N TYR A 311 -13.32 9.57 -18.79
CA TYR A 311 -12.09 9.37 -19.55
C TYR A 311 -11.16 10.59 -19.49
N GLY A 312 -11.74 11.80 -19.58
CA GLY A 312 -10.99 13.05 -19.44
C GLY A 312 -10.39 13.20 -18.03
N GLU A 313 -11.17 12.93 -16.98
CA GLU A 313 -10.70 12.96 -15.60
C GLU A 313 -9.64 11.88 -15.32
N GLU A 314 -9.80 10.67 -15.84
CA GLU A 314 -8.81 9.59 -15.71
C GLU A 314 -7.49 9.95 -16.41
N SER A 315 -7.57 10.52 -17.61
CA SER A 315 -6.38 10.98 -18.35
C SER A 315 -5.65 12.08 -17.57
N THR A 316 -6.39 13.08 -17.07
CA THR A 316 -5.84 14.16 -16.26
C THR A 316 -5.21 13.62 -14.98
N ARG A 317 -5.86 12.65 -14.32
CA ARG A 317 -5.31 12.01 -13.12
C ARG A 317 -4.05 11.20 -13.42
N LYS A 318 -3.98 10.49 -14.55
CA LYS A 318 -2.78 9.77 -14.97
C LYS A 318 -1.62 10.73 -15.26
N ILE A 319 -1.89 11.87 -15.90
CA ILE A 319 -0.88 12.89 -16.11
C ILE A 319 -0.37 13.43 -14.77
N ALA A 320 -1.25 13.83 -13.87
CA ALA A 320 -0.88 14.30 -12.54
C ALA A 320 -0.12 13.24 -11.72
N GLN A 321 -0.47 11.97 -11.85
CA GLN A 321 0.28 10.87 -11.24
C GLN A 321 1.68 10.74 -11.84
N MET A 322 1.82 10.85 -13.17
CA MET A 322 3.13 10.84 -13.82
C MET A 322 4.01 12.02 -13.39
N GLU A 323 3.46 13.22 -13.34
CA GLU A 323 4.16 14.42 -12.85
C GLU A 323 4.61 14.21 -11.39
N MET A 324 3.74 13.69 -10.54
CA MET A 324 4.08 13.38 -9.15
C MET A 324 5.21 12.33 -9.07
N VAL A 325 5.20 11.29 -9.89
CA VAL A 325 6.28 10.28 -9.94
C VAL A 325 7.60 10.92 -10.36
N ILE A 326 7.60 11.81 -11.35
CA ILE A 326 8.78 12.55 -11.80
C ILE A 326 9.32 13.43 -10.67
N ASP A 327 8.47 14.24 -10.03
CA ASP A 327 8.85 15.12 -8.92
C ASP A 327 9.42 14.31 -7.73
N PHE A 328 8.84 13.14 -7.45
CA PHE A 328 9.37 12.25 -6.44
C PHE A 328 10.73 11.66 -6.81
N GLN A 329 10.93 11.28 -8.07
CA GLN A 329 12.22 10.75 -8.53
C GLN A 329 13.30 11.82 -8.47
N GLU A 330 12.99 13.06 -8.81
CA GLU A 330 13.93 14.19 -8.68
C GLU A 330 14.31 14.44 -7.22
N LYS A 331 13.33 14.51 -6.33
CA LYS A 331 13.59 14.68 -4.88
C LYS A 331 14.35 13.52 -4.25
N GLU A 332 14.11 12.29 -4.70
CA GLU A 332 14.85 11.12 -4.24
C GLU A 332 16.31 11.20 -4.69
N LYS A 333 16.55 11.60 -5.94
CA LYS A 333 17.91 11.81 -6.46
C LYS A 333 18.64 12.93 -5.72
N GLU A 334 17.97 14.03 -5.41
CA GLU A 334 18.50 15.11 -4.60
C GLU A 334 18.88 14.63 -3.19
N PHE A 335 18.00 13.85 -2.57
CA PHE A 335 18.26 13.25 -1.26
C PHE A 335 19.47 12.30 -1.27
N ASP A 336 19.59 11.44 -2.29
CA ASP A 336 20.73 10.52 -2.44
C ASP A 336 22.04 11.29 -2.63
N LEU A 337 22.04 12.40 -3.37
CA LEU A 337 23.18 13.28 -3.52
C LEU A 337 23.59 13.93 -2.19
N LEU A 338 22.64 14.47 -1.43
CA LEU A 338 22.88 15.06 -0.11
C LEU A 338 23.42 14.02 0.88
N ARG A 339 22.95 12.78 0.81
CA ARG A 339 23.45 11.68 1.61
C ARG A 339 24.90 11.34 1.26
N GLN A 340 25.23 11.25 -0.03
CA GLN A 340 26.60 11.02 -0.49
C GLN A 340 27.54 12.14 -0.06
N GLU A 341 27.13 13.39 -0.17
CA GLU A 341 27.90 14.55 0.32
C GLU A 341 28.11 14.47 1.83
N GLY A 342 27.10 14.08 2.59
CA GLY A 342 27.21 13.86 4.04
C GLY A 342 28.18 12.74 4.42
N GLU A 343 28.22 11.64 3.67
CA GLU A 343 29.18 10.55 3.87
C GLU A 343 30.60 10.99 3.53
N ILE A 344 30.80 11.73 2.44
CA ILE A 344 32.09 12.30 2.06
C ILE A 344 32.60 13.23 3.17
N THR A 345 31.77 14.14 3.66
CA THR A 345 32.13 15.08 4.74
C THR A 345 32.51 14.34 6.03
N LYS A 346 31.82 13.24 6.38
CA LYS A 346 32.20 12.40 7.54
C LYS A 346 33.58 11.74 7.34
N LEU A 347 33.86 11.24 6.14
CA LEU A 347 35.17 10.64 5.81
C LEU A 347 36.29 11.67 5.84
N GLU A 348 36.06 12.86 5.33
CA GLU A 348 37.04 13.96 5.38
C GLU A 348 37.34 14.38 6.82
N LEU A 349 36.32 14.49 7.67
CA LEU A 349 36.48 14.79 9.08
C LEU A 349 37.28 13.68 9.81
N TYR A 350 36.96 12.43 9.50
CA TYR A 350 37.71 11.28 10.07
C TYR A 350 39.18 11.28 9.65
N ASN A 351 39.45 11.50 8.36
CA ASN A 351 40.80 11.58 7.82
C ASN A 351 41.58 12.77 8.42
N SER A 352 40.94 13.92 8.58
CA SER A 352 41.52 15.09 9.24
C SER A 352 41.92 14.81 10.69
N ARG A 353 41.05 14.11 11.45
CA ARG A 353 41.36 13.68 12.84
C ARG A 353 42.53 12.71 12.89
N LEU A 354 42.58 11.73 11.98
CA LEU A 354 43.71 10.80 11.89
C LEU A 354 45.02 11.54 11.59
N PHE A 355 45.02 12.50 10.68
CA PHE A 355 46.16 13.31 10.32
C PHE A 355 46.70 14.10 11.52
N ILE A 356 45.80 14.71 12.31
CA ILE A 356 46.18 15.43 13.56
C ILE A 356 46.82 14.46 14.56
N ILE A 357 46.27 13.27 14.74
CA ILE A 357 46.85 12.25 15.65
C ILE A 357 48.24 11.85 15.19
N LEU A 358 48.48 11.64 13.89
CA LEU A 358 49.77 11.30 13.32
C LEU A 358 50.81 12.42 13.53
N ILE A 359 50.39 13.68 13.38
CA ILE A 359 51.31 14.84 13.67
C ILE A 359 51.69 14.86 15.14
N ILE A 360 50.73 14.65 16.05
CA ILE A 360 51.02 14.61 17.50
C ILE A 360 51.98 13.46 17.83
N MET A 361 51.76 12.27 17.28
CA MET A 361 52.67 11.14 17.48
C MET A 361 54.09 11.42 16.96
N ALA A 362 54.19 12.00 15.75
CA ALA A 362 55.50 12.39 15.20
C ALA A 362 56.24 13.42 16.08
N ALA A 363 55.48 14.39 16.63
CA ALA A 363 56.06 15.39 17.56
C ALA A 363 56.56 14.71 18.85
N PHE A 364 55.82 13.76 19.42
CA PHE A 364 56.26 12.99 20.59
C PHE A 364 57.52 12.16 20.30
N LEU A 365 57.63 11.52 19.13
CA LEU A 365 58.81 10.77 18.72
C LEU A 365 60.03 11.67 18.55
N LEU A 366 59.85 12.86 17.97
CA LEU A 366 60.93 13.87 17.85
C LEU A 366 61.41 14.35 19.22
N ILE A 367 60.53 14.68 20.13
CA ILE A 367 60.84 15.11 21.50
C ILE A 367 61.56 13.99 22.26
N GLY A 368 61.05 12.75 22.12
CA GLY A 368 61.69 11.55 22.71
C GLY A 368 63.11 11.31 22.18
N GLY A 369 63.25 11.43 20.85
CA GLY A 369 64.60 11.31 20.20
C GLY A 369 65.59 12.39 20.63
N LEU A 370 65.11 13.64 20.72
CA LEU A 370 66.01 14.75 21.24
C LEU A 370 66.35 14.55 22.68
N ASN A 371 65.49 14.07 23.55
CA ASN A 371 65.78 13.74 24.93
C ASN A 371 66.79 12.60 25.06
N LEU A 372 66.64 11.53 24.27
CA LEU A 372 67.64 10.43 24.24
C LEU A 372 68.97 10.90 23.75
N ALA A 373 69.06 11.73 22.71
CA ALA A 373 70.33 12.32 22.24
C ALA A 373 70.96 13.23 23.29
N TYR A 374 70.17 14.04 24.00
CA TYR A 374 70.65 14.85 25.11
C TYR A 374 71.25 14.01 26.27
N LEU A 375 70.50 12.96 26.67
CA LEU A 375 70.98 12.07 27.75
C LEU A 375 72.26 11.29 27.36
N SER A 376 72.32 10.83 26.10
CA SER A 376 73.52 10.17 25.57
C SER A 376 74.79 11.12 25.57
N LYS A 377 74.56 12.35 25.13
CA LYS A 377 75.56 13.39 25.13
C LYS A 377 76.08 13.71 26.59
N LYS A 378 75.11 13.79 27.51
CA LYS A 378 75.42 14.00 28.95
C LYS A 378 76.18 12.84 29.56
N LYS A 379 75.91 11.60 29.15
CA LYS A 379 76.66 10.38 29.58
C LYS A 379 78.04 10.34 29.03
N ILE A 380 78.29 10.77 27.81
CA ILE A 380 79.59 10.89 27.17
C ILE A 380 80.48 11.96 27.88
N ILE A 381 79.86 13.12 28.18
CA ILE A 381 80.56 14.20 28.89
C ILE A 381 80.96 13.78 30.33
N LYS A 382 80.06 13.04 31.04
CA LYS A 382 80.41 12.47 32.36
C LYS A 382 81.55 11.44 32.32
N ARG A 383 81.59 10.58 31.27
CA ARG A 383 82.71 9.61 31.09
C ARG A 383 84.06 10.29 30.79
N ARG A 384 84.06 11.44 30.07
CA ARG A 384 85.28 12.20 29.79
C ARG A 384 85.78 13.00 30.99
N LYS A 385 84.97 13.25 32.03
CA LYS A 385 85.33 13.97 33.25
C LYS A 385 85.71 13.05 34.44
N ALA A 386 85.67 11.72 34.28
CA ALA A 386 86.11 10.79 35.30
C ALA A 386 87.64 10.77 35.27
N PRO A 387 88.34 11.10 36.38
CA PRO A 387 89.78 11.02 36.43
C PRO A 387 90.25 9.57 36.30
N SER A 388 91.26 9.32 35.43
CA SER A 388 91.93 8.06 35.35
C SER A 388 92.55 7.77 36.74
N ALA A 389 91.95 6.85 37.51
CA ALA A 389 92.56 6.30 38.69
C ALA A 389 93.72 5.43 38.22
N GLN A 390 94.90 5.91 38.55
CA GLN A 390 96.16 5.10 38.58
C GLN A 390 96.09 4.11 39.73
#